data_8abd2b5efb0961fa522c7ac7164bad09
#
_entry.id   8abd2b5efb0961fa522c7ac7164bad09
#
_cell.length_a   1.000
_cell.length_b   1.000
_cell.length_c   1.000
_cell.angle_alpha   90.00
_cell.angle_beta   90.00
_cell.angle_gamma   90.00
#
_symmetry.space_group_name_H-M   'P 1'
#
loop_
_entity.id
_entity.type
_entity.pdbx_description
1 polymer ?
#
loop_
_entity_poly.entity_id
_entity_poly.type
_entity_poly.pdbx_seq_one_letter_code
_entity_poly.pdbx_strand_id
1 'polypeptide(L)'
;MNFVTAQPDSLAVAAGRLHEIGSALTAQSSATAAPMTGVVPAAADVVSMLTAARFAGHGQLFQALSAQAAALHENFAITLQASAGSYAATEAINAASAR
;
A
#
# COMPACT_ATOMS: atom_id res chain seq x y z
N MET A 1 20.12 33.63 -1.21
CA MET A 1 18.67 33.43 -1.40
C MET A 1 18.39 31.92 -1.50
N ASN A 2 17.47 31.43 -0.68
CA ASN A 2 17.13 30.01 -0.69
C ASN A 2 15.97 29.79 -1.65
N PHE A 3 16.18 28.96 -2.67
CA PHE A 3 15.14 28.54 -3.59
C PHE A 3 14.61 27.18 -3.19
N VAL A 4 13.31 26.99 -3.30
CA VAL A 4 12.70 25.68 -3.21
C VAL A 4 12.89 24.98 -4.54
N THR A 5 13.53 23.82 -4.51
CA THR A 5 13.74 23.01 -5.71
C THR A 5 12.93 21.72 -5.59
N ALA A 6 12.38 21.28 -6.70
CA ALA A 6 11.67 20.01 -6.79
C ALA A 6 12.21 19.22 -7.99
N GLN A 7 12.14 17.89 -7.88
CA GLN A 7 12.50 16.99 -8.95
C GLN A 7 11.27 16.14 -9.31
N PRO A 8 10.38 16.66 -10.18
CA PRO A 8 9.13 16.00 -10.53
C PRO A 8 9.31 14.56 -11.06
N ASP A 9 10.35 14.34 -11.86
CA ASP A 9 10.63 12.99 -12.39
C ASP A 9 10.99 12.01 -11.29
N SER A 10 11.76 12.42 -10.28
CA SER A 10 12.08 11.59 -9.13
C SER A 10 10.85 11.28 -8.29
N LEU A 11 9.95 12.23 -8.11
CA LEU A 11 8.68 12.03 -7.42
C LEU A 11 7.78 11.05 -8.18
N ALA A 12 7.71 11.18 -9.51
CA ALA A 12 6.93 10.28 -10.35
C ALA A 12 7.48 8.84 -10.29
N VAL A 13 8.80 8.67 -10.33
CA VAL A 13 9.45 7.35 -10.19
C VAL A 13 9.16 6.76 -8.82
N ALA A 14 9.26 7.55 -7.75
CA ALA A 14 8.94 7.09 -6.40
C ALA A 14 7.47 6.67 -6.27
N ALA A 15 6.54 7.42 -6.85
CA ALA A 15 5.13 7.07 -6.88
C ALA A 15 4.88 5.74 -7.61
N GLY A 16 5.54 5.52 -8.74
CA GLY A 16 5.47 4.26 -9.48
C GLY A 16 5.99 3.07 -8.67
N ARG A 17 7.10 3.25 -7.95
CA ARG A 17 7.64 2.22 -7.06
C ARG A 17 6.72 1.91 -5.89
N LEU A 18 6.09 2.93 -5.30
CA LEU A 18 5.10 2.73 -4.24
C LEU A 18 3.89 1.96 -4.75
N HIS A 19 3.44 2.23 -5.97
CA HIS A 19 2.37 1.48 -6.60
C HIS A 19 2.74 0.00 -6.78
N GLU A 20 3.95 -0.28 -7.27
CA GLU A 20 4.47 -1.64 -7.44
C GLU A 20 4.55 -2.40 -6.10
N ILE A 21 5.05 -1.74 -5.05
CA ILE A 21 5.09 -2.31 -3.70
C ILE A 21 3.67 -2.62 -3.21
N GLY A 22 2.73 -1.72 -3.43
CA GLY A 22 1.33 -1.93 -3.06
C GLY A 22 0.71 -3.13 -3.77
N SER A 23 0.98 -3.30 -5.06
CA SER A 23 0.54 -4.45 -5.84
C SER A 23 1.13 -5.76 -5.32
N ALA A 24 2.42 -5.77 -4.98
CA ALA A 24 3.09 -6.94 -4.41
C ALA A 24 2.52 -7.30 -3.04
N LEU A 25 2.26 -6.31 -2.17
CA LEU A 25 1.65 -6.53 -0.85
C LEU A 25 0.23 -7.08 -0.97
N THR A 26 -0.56 -6.58 -1.91
CA THR A 26 -1.91 -7.08 -2.18
C THR A 26 -1.89 -8.54 -2.65
N ALA A 27 -0.95 -8.89 -3.54
CA ALA A 27 -0.77 -10.25 -4.00
C ALA A 27 -0.38 -11.20 -2.85
N GLN A 28 0.53 -10.76 -1.97
CA GLN A 28 0.92 -11.53 -0.78
C GLN A 28 -0.25 -11.71 0.20
N SER A 29 -1.01 -10.65 0.46
CA SER A 29 -2.22 -10.73 1.30
C SER A 29 -3.23 -11.73 0.74
N SER A 30 -3.46 -11.71 -0.57
CA SER A 30 -4.36 -12.66 -1.23
C SER A 30 -3.87 -14.09 -1.12
N ALA A 31 -2.56 -14.32 -1.30
CA ALA A 31 -1.97 -15.66 -1.20
C ALA A 31 -2.04 -16.23 0.22
N THR A 32 -1.99 -15.38 1.25
CA THR A 32 -2.03 -15.81 2.65
C THR A 32 -3.43 -15.86 3.25
N ALA A 33 -4.46 -15.37 2.56
CA ALA A 33 -5.82 -15.29 3.08
C ALA A 33 -6.36 -16.65 3.48
N ALA A 34 -6.28 -17.66 2.61
CA ALA A 34 -6.81 -19.00 2.89
C ALA A 34 -6.07 -19.70 4.05
N PRO A 35 -4.73 -19.77 4.11
CA PRO A 35 -4.06 -20.39 5.24
C PRO A 35 -4.25 -19.63 6.56
N MET A 36 -4.43 -18.31 6.54
CA MET A 36 -4.64 -17.53 7.77
C MET A 36 -6.05 -17.67 8.33
N THR A 37 -7.05 -17.85 7.49
CA THR A 37 -8.46 -17.94 7.90
C THR A 37 -8.98 -19.37 8.00
N GLY A 38 -8.34 -20.31 7.32
CA GLY A 38 -8.71 -21.72 7.30
C GLY A 38 -7.84 -22.57 8.22
N VAL A 39 -7.58 -22.12 9.44
CA VAL A 39 -6.74 -22.85 10.40
C VAL A 39 -7.41 -24.14 10.84
N VAL A 40 -6.72 -25.26 10.65
CA VAL A 40 -7.19 -26.58 11.04
C VAL A 40 -6.82 -26.88 12.49
N PRO A 41 -7.76 -27.38 13.35
CA PRO A 41 -7.43 -27.75 14.71
C PRO A 41 -6.36 -28.84 14.75
N ALA A 42 -5.46 -28.77 15.74
CA ALA A 42 -4.40 -29.77 15.92
C ALA A 42 -4.93 -31.13 16.37
N ALA A 43 -6.07 -31.13 17.05
CA ALA A 43 -6.75 -32.33 17.51
C ALA A 43 -8.27 -32.10 17.58
N ALA A 44 -9.04 -33.19 17.75
CA ALA A 44 -10.50 -33.12 17.80
C ALA A 44 -11.06 -32.77 19.19
N ASP A 45 -10.28 -32.12 20.05
CA ASP A 45 -10.73 -31.67 21.37
C ASP A 45 -11.18 -30.20 21.33
N VAL A 46 -11.94 -29.80 22.35
CA VAL A 46 -12.53 -28.43 22.46
C VAL A 46 -11.47 -27.35 22.48
N VAL A 47 -10.34 -27.58 23.17
CA VAL A 47 -9.26 -26.59 23.30
C VAL A 47 -8.62 -26.34 21.93
N SER A 48 -8.31 -27.39 21.18
CA SER A 48 -7.75 -27.28 19.83
C SER A 48 -8.70 -26.58 18.89
N MET A 49 -10.00 -26.89 18.97
CA MET A 49 -11.02 -26.25 18.14
C MET A 49 -11.16 -24.76 18.47
N LEU A 50 -11.18 -24.40 19.76
CA LEU A 50 -11.25 -22.99 20.17
C LEU A 50 -9.99 -22.23 19.78
N THR A 51 -8.82 -22.84 19.91
CA THR A 51 -7.54 -22.23 19.52
C THR A 51 -7.53 -21.96 18.02
N ALA A 52 -7.91 -22.94 17.20
CA ALA A 52 -8.00 -22.76 15.74
C ALA A 52 -8.99 -21.64 15.37
N ALA A 53 -10.16 -21.58 16.02
CA ALA A 53 -11.16 -20.53 15.80
C ALA A 53 -10.61 -19.13 16.13
N ARG A 54 -9.83 -19.02 17.23
CA ARG A 54 -9.18 -17.75 17.62
C ARG A 54 -8.16 -17.30 16.60
N PHE A 55 -7.30 -18.19 16.13
CA PHE A 55 -6.32 -17.87 15.08
C PHE A 55 -7.02 -17.49 13.78
N ALA A 56 -8.05 -18.20 13.37
CA ALA A 56 -8.82 -17.85 12.17
C ALA A 56 -9.48 -16.47 12.30
N GLY A 57 -10.04 -16.15 13.48
CA GLY A 57 -10.61 -14.83 13.76
C GLY A 57 -9.58 -13.71 13.66
N HIS A 58 -8.39 -13.89 14.22
CA HIS A 58 -7.28 -12.94 14.06
C HIS A 58 -6.83 -12.83 12.61
N GLY A 59 -6.80 -13.94 11.87
CA GLY A 59 -6.50 -13.94 10.44
C GLY A 59 -7.49 -13.09 9.64
N GLN A 60 -8.78 -13.18 9.95
CA GLN A 60 -9.81 -12.35 9.31
C GLN A 60 -9.61 -10.87 9.60
N LEU A 61 -9.32 -10.50 10.86
CA LEU A 61 -9.02 -9.11 11.23
C LEU A 61 -7.79 -8.60 10.51
N PHE A 62 -6.74 -9.42 10.43
CA PHE A 62 -5.53 -9.06 9.69
C PHE A 62 -5.84 -8.79 8.22
N GLN A 63 -6.65 -9.62 7.57
CA GLN A 63 -7.04 -9.41 6.16
C GLN A 63 -7.82 -8.11 5.98
N ALA A 64 -8.74 -7.79 6.90
CA ALA A 64 -9.49 -6.54 6.85
C ALA A 64 -8.60 -5.31 7.01
N LEU A 65 -7.68 -5.33 7.99
CA LEU A 65 -6.71 -4.25 8.20
C LEU A 65 -5.74 -4.12 7.04
N SER A 66 -5.28 -5.22 6.47
CA SER A 66 -4.39 -5.22 5.30
C SER A 66 -5.07 -4.60 4.09
N ALA A 67 -6.37 -4.86 3.88
CA ALA A 67 -7.12 -4.25 2.81
C ALA A 67 -7.25 -2.72 2.99
N GLN A 68 -7.49 -2.26 4.21
CA GLN A 68 -7.53 -0.83 4.51
C GLN A 68 -6.16 -0.17 4.33
N ALA A 69 -5.11 -0.82 4.79
CA ALA A 69 -3.74 -0.34 4.61
C ALA A 69 -3.36 -0.26 3.13
N ALA A 70 -3.76 -1.24 2.32
CA ALA A 70 -3.53 -1.23 0.87
C ALA A 70 -4.24 -0.05 0.19
N ALA A 71 -5.48 0.26 0.60
CA ALA A 71 -6.22 1.40 0.07
C ALA A 71 -5.54 2.74 0.43
N LEU A 72 -5.08 2.90 1.67
CA LEU A 72 -4.33 4.09 2.11
C LEU A 72 -3.01 4.22 1.36
N HIS A 73 -2.30 3.14 1.17
CA HIS A 73 -1.04 3.10 0.42
C HIS A 73 -1.25 3.54 -1.04
N GLU A 74 -2.29 3.03 -1.70
CA GLU A 74 -2.61 3.41 -3.08
C GLU A 74 -3.01 4.89 -3.17
N ASN A 75 -3.80 5.39 -2.23
CA ASN A 75 -4.16 6.81 -2.17
C ASN A 75 -2.93 7.69 -2.01
N PHE A 76 -1.97 7.27 -1.19
CA PHE A 76 -0.70 7.98 -1.03
C PHE A 76 0.10 8.00 -2.33
N ALA A 77 0.22 6.86 -3.02
CA ALA A 77 0.92 6.77 -4.30
C ALA A 77 0.27 7.66 -5.38
N ILE A 78 -1.06 7.67 -5.46
CA ILE A 78 -1.82 8.52 -6.37
C ILE A 78 -1.60 10.01 -6.06
N THR A 79 -1.63 10.37 -4.77
CA THR A 79 -1.40 11.76 -4.34
C THR A 79 0.02 12.20 -4.67
N LEU A 80 1.01 11.34 -4.48
CA LEU A 80 2.40 11.64 -4.83
C LEU A 80 2.56 11.83 -6.34
N GLN A 81 1.90 11.00 -7.15
CA GLN A 81 1.90 11.12 -8.60
C GLN A 81 1.27 12.44 -9.05
N ALA A 82 0.14 12.81 -8.46
CA ALA A 82 -0.53 14.09 -8.74
C ALA A 82 0.35 15.28 -8.36
N SER A 83 1.04 15.20 -7.22
CA SER A 83 1.98 16.25 -6.79
C SER A 83 3.15 16.38 -7.77
N ALA A 84 3.70 15.26 -8.25
CA ALA A 84 4.76 15.25 -9.26
C ALA A 84 4.28 15.95 -10.55
N GLY A 85 3.07 15.69 -10.99
CA GLY A 85 2.46 16.34 -12.15
C GLY A 85 2.29 17.85 -11.96
N SER A 86 1.86 18.28 -10.77
CA SER A 86 1.71 19.70 -10.44
C SER A 86 3.06 20.43 -10.43
N TYR A 87 4.09 19.85 -9.86
CA TYR A 87 5.44 20.41 -9.89
C TYR A 87 5.98 20.47 -11.32
N ALA A 88 5.79 19.44 -12.12
CA ALA A 88 6.22 19.41 -13.51
C ALA A 88 5.56 20.55 -14.33
N ALA A 89 4.26 20.74 -14.15
CA ALA A 89 3.52 21.82 -14.82
C ALA A 89 4.03 23.21 -14.40
N THR A 90 4.27 23.43 -13.12
CA THR A 90 4.81 24.68 -12.59
C THR A 90 6.21 24.96 -13.13
N GLU A 91 7.08 23.96 -13.13
CA GLU A 91 8.43 24.10 -13.67
C GLU A 91 8.42 24.45 -15.17
N ALA A 92 7.51 23.84 -15.93
CA ALA A 92 7.36 24.17 -17.35
C ALA A 92 6.91 25.61 -17.57
N ILE A 93 5.99 26.12 -16.75
CA ILE A 93 5.55 27.52 -16.80
C ILE A 93 6.69 28.46 -16.42
N ASN A 94 7.42 28.14 -15.35
CA ASN A 94 8.56 28.92 -14.91
C ASN A 94 9.65 29.01 -15.99
N ALA A 95 9.97 27.87 -16.61
CA ALA A 95 10.95 27.82 -17.70
C ALA A 95 10.51 28.67 -18.90
N ALA A 96 9.23 28.63 -19.25
CA ALA A 96 8.69 29.48 -20.34
C ALA A 96 8.73 30.95 -19.98
N SER A 97 8.49 31.31 -18.71
CA SER A 97 8.49 32.72 -18.23
C SER A 97 9.90 33.30 -18.11
N ALA A 98 10.92 32.45 -18.01
CA ALA A 98 12.30 32.86 -17.86
C ALA A 98 13.00 33.22 -19.20
N ARG A 99 12.32 33.12 -20.30
CA ARG A 99 12.84 33.40 -21.64
C ARG A 99 12.82 34.89 -21.97
#